data_1daf2ba38098ecaa9d0177accd554961
#
_entry.id   1daf2ba38098ecaa9d0177accd554961
#
_cell.length_a   1.000
_cell.length_b   1.000
_cell.length_c   1.000
_cell.angle_alpha   90.00
_cell.angle_beta   90.00
_cell.angle_gamma   90.00
#
_symmetry.space_group_name_H-M   'P 1'
#
loop_
_entity.id
_entity.type
_entity.pdbx_description
1 polymer ?
#
loop_
_entity_poly.entity_id
_entity_poly.type
_entity_poly.pdbx_seq_one_letter_code
_entity_poly.pdbx_strand_id
1 'polypeptide(L)'
;MTHKNNIILGLDTSCYTTSIAAITLDKKIILNEKIILKVKKDCKGLRQSEAVFQHVNNMGEISQIINNKLKDYKVIGICASTKPRPIDNSYMPVF
;
A
#
# COMPACT_ATOMS: atom_id res chain seq x y z
N MET A 1 -14.62 -10.34 23.90
CA MET A 1 -14.27 -9.88 22.54
C MET A 1 -13.01 -10.60 22.09
N THR A 2 -13.07 -11.22 20.95
CA THR A 2 -11.92 -11.96 20.42
C THR A 2 -11.02 -10.99 19.64
N HIS A 3 -9.71 -11.07 19.89
CA HIS A 3 -8.73 -10.25 19.17
C HIS A 3 -8.53 -10.71 17.71
N LYS A 4 -9.22 -11.76 17.30
CA LYS A 4 -9.09 -12.34 15.96
C LYS A 4 -9.52 -11.37 14.85
N ASN A 5 -10.43 -10.45 15.16
CA ASN A 5 -10.95 -9.51 14.17
C ASN A 5 -10.18 -8.17 14.15
N ASN A 6 -9.20 -7.99 15.00
CA ASN A 6 -8.37 -6.79 15.01
C ASN A 6 -7.20 -6.96 14.06
N ILE A 7 -7.00 -5.99 13.19
CA ILE A 7 -5.96 -6.06 12.16
C ILE A 7 -5.19 -4.75 12.08
N ILE A 8 -4.00 -4.84 11.54
CA ILE A 8 -3.15 -3.70 11.20
C ILE A 8 -2.96 -3.69 9.69
N LEU A 9 -3.17 -2.53 9.07
CA LEU A 9 -2.93 -2.34 7.65
C LEU A 9 -1.54 -1.78 7.41
N GLY A 10 -0.87 -2.27 6.38
CA GLY A 10 0.38 -1.71 5.90
C GLY A 10 0.21 -1.19 4.48
N LEU A 11 0.60 0.05 4.25
CA LEU A 11 0.53 0.69 2.95
C LEU A 11 1.92 1.07 2.47
N ASP A 12 2.20 0.81 1.21
CA ASP A 12 3.47 1.19 0.60
C ASP A 12 3.22 1.74 -0.79
N THR A 13 3.62 3.00 -1.00
CA THR A 13 3.53 3.67 -2.30
C THR A 13 4.92 4.01 -2.82
N SER A 14 5.92 3.18 -2.50
CA SER A 14 7.29 3.37 -2.94
C SER A 14 7.44 3.05 -4.42
N CYS A 15 8.17 3.89 -5.14
CA CYS A 15 8.54 3.66 -6.53
C CYS A 15 7.32 3.39 -7.42
N TYR A 16 7.26 2.24 -8.05
CA TYR A 16 6.28 1.92 -9.08
C TYR A 16 5.22 0.91 -8.64
N THR A 17 5.01 0.78 -7.34
CA THR A 17 4.04 -0.19 -6.82
C THR A 17 3.22 0.43 -5.71
N THR A 18 1.89 0.34 -5.83
CA THR A 18 0.97 0.61 -4.74
C THR A 18 0.64 -0.71 -4.08
N SER A 19 0.97 -0.87 -2.81
CA SER A 19 0.73 -2.13 -2.14
C SER A 19 0.03 -1.95 -0.81
N ILE A 20 -0.75 -2.97 -0.45
CA ILE A 20 -1.44 -3.02 0.83
C ILE A 20 -1.35 -4.44 1.38
N ALA A 21 -1.14 -4.53 2.67
CA ALA A 21 -1.18 -5.79 3.40
C ALA A 21 -1.96 -5.60 4.69
N ALA A 22 -2.56 -6.67 5.17
CA ALA A 22 -3.24 -6.68 6.44
C ALA A 22 -2.80 -7.89 7.25
N ILE A 23 -2.52 -7.66 8.52
CA ILE A 23 -2.04 -8.70 9.42
C ILE A 23 -2.88 -8.69 10.71
N THR A 24 -3.21 -9.88 11.19
CA THR A 24 -3.88 -10.03 12.48
C THR A 24 -2.88 -9.87 13.62
N LEU A 25 -3.38 -9.70 14.85
CA LEU A 25 -2.51 -9.56 16.00
C LEU A 25 -1.71 -10.84 16.31
N ASP A 26 -2.19 -11.99 15.87
CA ASP A 26 -1.45 -13.25 15.97
C ASP A 26 -0.54 -13.51 14.77
N LYS A 27 -0.22 -12.46 14.02
CA LYS A 27 0.77 -12.45 12.92
C LYS A 27 0.36 -13.25 11.69
N LYS A 28 -0.93 -13.39 11.46
CA LYS A 28 -1.43 -14.04 10.26
C LYS A 28 -1.70 -13.00 9.18
N ILE A 29 -1.11 -13.18 8.00
CA ILE A 29 -1.33 -12.30 6.87
C ILE A 29 -2.66 -12.69 6.22
N ILE A 30 -3.62 -11.76 6.19
CA ILE A 30 -4.94 -12.01 5.62
C ILE A 30 -5.17 -11.26 4.32
N LEU A 31 -4.32 -10.31 3.98
CA LEU A 31 -4.40 -9.57 2.73
C LEU A 31 -3.00 -9.17 2.30
N ASN A 32 -2.71 -9.33 1.02
CA ASN A 32 -1.45 -8.87 0.43
C ASN A 32 -1.70 -8.63 -1.05
N GLU A 33 -1.92 -7.37 -1.40
CA GLU A 33 -2.26 -6.97 -2.77
C GLU A 33 -1.30 -5.89 -3.27
N LYS A 34 -0.99 -5.94 -4.55
CA LYS A 34 -0.10 -4.99 -5.21
C LYS A 34 -0.71 -4.52 -6.52
N ILE A 35 -0.55 -3.24 -6.81
CA ILE A 35 -0.91 -2.66 -8.11
C ILE A 35 0.34 -1.99 -8.64
N ILE A 36 0.88 -2.52 -9.73
CA ILE A 36 2.08 -1.97 -10.35
C ILE A 36 1.69 -0.77 -11.20
N LEU A 37 2.44 0.32 -11.09
CA LEU A 37 2.19 1.51 -11.89
C LEU A 37 2.49 1.23 -13.36
N LYS A 38 1.71 1.85 -14.23
CA LYS A 38 1.85 1.69 -15.68
C LYS A 38 2.89 2.68 -16.21
N VAL A 39 3.88 2.18 -16.93
CA VAL A 39 4.89 2.97 -17.61
C VAL A 39 4.66 2.84 -19.11
N LYS A 40 4.62 3.97 -19.82
CA LYS A 40 4.46 3.94 -21.27
C LYS A 40 5.63 3.22 -21.92
N LYS A 41 5.34 2.48 -22.98
CA LYS A 41 6.28 1.57 -23.65
C LYS A 41 7.59 2.25 -24.04
N ASP A 42 7.55 3.52 -24.46
CA ASP A 42 8.71 4.26 -24.92
C ASP A 42 9.33 5.14 -23.84
N CYS A 43 8.89 5.04 -22.60
CA CYS A 43 9.38 5.84 -21.48
C CYS A 43 10.29 4.99 -20.60
N LYS A 44 11.40 5.61 -20.14
CA LYS A 44 12.34 4.96 -19.25
C LYS A 44 11.89 4.95 -17.79
N GLY A 45 10.78 5.62 -17.48
CA GLY A 45 10.24 5.71 -16.15
C GLY A 45 9.04 6.64 -16.11
N LEU A 46 8.59 6.99 -14.92
CA LEU A 46 7.46 7.88 -14.71
C LEU A 46 7.93 9.21 -14.16
N ARG A 47 7.28 10.29 -14.60
CA ARG A 47 7.41 11.57 -13.91
C ARG A 47 6.80 11.42 -12.52
N GLN A 48 7.33 12.16 -11.55
CA GLN A 48 6.85 12.10 -10.17
C GLN A 48 5.35 12.42 -10.09
N SER A 49 4.90 13.44 -10.81
CA SER A 49 3.48 13.83 -10.83
C SER A 49 2.59 12.71 -11.36
N GLU A 50 3.04 11.98 -12.37
CA GLU A 50 2.29 10.86 -12.93
C GLU A 50 2.25 9.68 -11.97
N ALA A 51 3.36 9.40 -11.28
CA ALA A 51 3.41 8.34 -10.28
C ALA A 51 2.43 8.65 -9.14
N VAL A 52 2.41 9.87 -8.64
CA VAL A 52 1.48 10.30 -7.61
C VAL A 52 0.03 10.12 -8.09
N PHE A 53 -0.27 10.54 -9.31
CA PHE A 53 -1.60 10.41 -9.87
C PHE A 53 -2.04 8.95 -9.93
N GLN A 54 -1.17 8.05 -10.37
CA GLN A 54 -1.49 6.62 -10.44
C GLN A 54 -1.67 6.02 -9.04
N HIS A 55 -0.83 6.40 -8.07
CA HIS A 55 -1.00 5.93 -6.70
C HIS A 55 -2.35 6.38 -6.12
N VAL A 56 -2.74 7.62 -6.36
CA VAL A 56 -4.03 8.13 -5.89
C VAL A 56 -5.18 7.33 -6.49
N ASN A 57 -5.13 7.07 -7.80
CA ASN A 57 -6.16 6.25 -8.46
C ASN A 57 -6.18 4.82 -7.91
N ASN A 58 -5.01 4.25 -7.64
CA ASN A 58 -4.92 2.89 -7.11
C ASN A 58 -5.48 2.79 -5.69
N MET A 59 -5.45 3.89 -4.93
CA MET A 59 -6.04 3.90 -3.59
C MET A 59 -7.56 3.68 -3.64
N GLY A 60 -8.23 4.10 -4.72
CA GLY A 60 -9.64 3.80 -4.92
C GLY A 60 -9.90 2.30 -5.02
N GLU A 61 -9.10 1.59 -5.81
CA GLU A 61 -9.20 0.14 -5.92
C GLU A 61 -8.87 -0.55 -4.60
N ILE A 62 -7.83 -0.07 -3.91
CA ILE A 62 -7.43 -0.62 -2.61
C ILE A 62 -8.55 -0.45 -1.59
N SER A 63 -9.23 0.69 -1.58
CA SER A 63 -10.36 0.92 -0.70
C SER A 63 -11.49 -0.10 -0.94
N GLN A 64 -11.76 -0.41 -2.21
CA GLN A 64 -12.76 -1.43 -2.54
C GLN A 64 -12.32 -2.82 -2.09
N ILE A 65 -11.06 -3.15 -2.25
CA ILE A 65 -10.51 -4.43 -1.78
C ILE A 65 -10.68 -4.54 -0.26
N ILE A 66 -10.35 -3.49 0.48
CA ILE A 66 -10.50 -3.46 1.93
C ILE A 66 -11.97 -3.67 2.31
N ASN A 67 -12.88 -2.93 1.68
CA ASN A 67 -14.30 -3.04 1.99
C ASN A 67 -14.84 -4.44 1.71
N ASN A 68 -14.38 -5.09 0.66
CA ASN A 68 -14.88 -6.40 0.27
C ASN A 68 -14.26 -7.54 1.08
N LYS A 69 -12.95 -7.47 1.34
CA LYS A 69 -12.22 -8.58 1.96
C LYS A 69 -12.09 -8.45 3.47
N LEU A 70 -12.14 -7.23 3.99
CA LEU A 70 -11.87 -6.96 5.41
C LEU A 70 -13.08 -6.40 6.16
N LYS A 71 -14.28 -6.54 5.61
CA LYS A 71 -15.49 -5.97 6.22
C LYS A 71 -15.79 -6.55 7.61
N ASP A 72 -15.36 -7.78 7.88
CA ASP A 72 -15.58 -8.45 9.17
C ASP A 72 -14.43 -8.18 10.16
N TYR A 73 -13.46 -7.36 9.76
CA TYR A 73 -12.29 -7.06 10.58
C TYR A 73 -12.31 -5.62 11.05
N LYS A 74 -11.69 -5.38 12.19
CA LYS A 74 -11.55 -4.04 12.75
C LYS A 74 -10.11 -3.56 12.59
N VAL A 75 -9.92 -2.47 11.85
CA VAL A 75 -8.60 -1.87 11.67
C VAL A 75 -8.26 -1.08 12.93
N ILE A 76 -7.23 -1.50 13.64
CA ILE A 76 -6.78 -0.85 14.86
C ILE A 76 -5.48 -0.06 14.67
N GLY A 77 -4.84 -0.19 13.53
CA GLY A 77 -3.62 0.54 13.24
C GLY A 77 -3.33 0.55 11.76
N ILE A 78 -2.64 1.59 11.31
CA ILE A 78 -2.20 1.72 9.93
C ILE A 78 -0.74 2.13 9.94
N CYS A 79 0.09 1.40 9.18
CA CYS A 79 1.48 1.72 8.97
C CYS A 79 1.67 2.08 7.50
N ALA A 80 2.43 3.13 7.24
CA ALA A 80 2.72 3.55 5.88
C ALA A 80 4.21 3.78 5.72
N SER A 81 4.75 3.44 4.56
CA SER A 81 6.15 3.71 4.27
C SER A 81 6.37 5.22 4.13
N THR A 82 7.47 5.71 4.67
CA THR A 82 7.86 7.11 4.55
C THR A 82 9.14 7.26 3.75
N LYS A 83 10.03 6.28 3.88
CA LYS A 83 11.28 6.22 3.12
C LYS A 83 11.54 4.76 2.73
N PRO A 84 11.97 4.50 1.49
CA PRO A 84 12.27 3.12 1.09
C PRO A 84 13.53 2.59 1.78
N ARG A 85 14.38 3.47 2.32
CA ARG A 85 15.57 3.11 3.10
C ARG A 85 15.66 4.01 4.31
N PRO A 86 16.17 3.52 5.45
CA PRO A 86 16.36 4.35 6.63
C PRO A 86 17.63 5.22 6.53
N ILE A 87 17.89 5.78 5.36
CA ILE A 87 19.04 6.63 5.07
C ILE A 87 18.50 7.97 4.57
N ASP A 88 19.01 9.06 5.16
CA ASP A 88 18.49 10.39 4.87
C ASP A 88 18.63 10.83 3.42
N ASN A 89 19.64 10.34 2.72
CA ASN A 89 19.89 10.70 1.32
C ASN A 89 19.30 9.71 0.32
N SER A 90 18.27 8.96 0.71
CA SER A 90 17.61 8.07 -0.22
C SER A 90 16.90 8.87 -1.32
N TYR A 91 17.20 8.55 -2.57
CA TYR A 91 16.58 9.19 -3.72
C TYR A 91 15.40 8.40 -4.28
N MET A 92 15.04 7.29 -3.67
CA MET A 92 13.87 6.53 -4.08
C MET A 92 12.63 7.14 -3.43
N PRO A 93 11.68 7.64 -4.23
CA PRO A 93 10.55 8.37 -3.68
C PRO A 93 9.49 7.46 -3.06
N VAL A 94 8.81 7.98 -2.05
CA VAL A 94 7.56 7.42 -1.53
C VAL A 94 6.48 8.47 -1.79
N PHE A 95 5.40 8.05 -2.40
CA PHE A 95 4.33 8.94 -2.84
C PHE A 95 3.10 8.90 -1.96
#